data_94fd9de234ae089f40ee54cc261da45c
#
_entry.id   94fd9de234ae089f40ee54cc261da45c
#
_cell.length_a   1.000
_cell.length_b   1.000
_cell.length_c   1.000
_cell.angle_alpha   90.00
_cell.angle_beta   90.00
_cell.angle_gamma   90.00
#
_symmetry.space_group_name_H-M   'P 1'
#
loop_
_entity.id
_entity.type
_entity.pdbx_description
1 polymer ?
#
loop_
_entity_poly.entity_id
_entity_poly.type
_entity_poly.pdbx_seq_one_letter_code
_entity_poly.pdbx_strand_id
1 'polypeptide(L)'
;KPPAEMAKIKSDVEQAALLGSGESLLGLSIEAGLKTCNGKESLLKKLVVKFSNKYKDFPDELGKVLAQGTSMEAKALVHNLTGVAANIGALPLSDVSRKVDNLLVNQSLNTQSPEIKLLFDHLNQVMGSIHLYLNKSENG
;
A
#
# COMPACT_ATOMS: atom_id res chain seq x y z
N LYS A 1 7.18 -13.98 -25.45
CA LYS A 1 7.02 -13.27 -24.79
C LYS A 1 6.72 -12.15 -25.22
N PRO A 2 6.24 -11.68 -25.16
CA PRO A 2 5.89 -10.68 -25.65
C PRO A 2 6.35 -9.63 -25.31
N PRO A 3 6.41 -9.09 -25.45
CA PRO A 3 6.74 -8.21 -25.28
C PRO A 3 6.76 -7.36 -24.75
N ALA A 4 7.05 -7.14 -24.72
CA ALA A 4 7.23 -6.84 -24.39
C ALA A 4 7.42 -5.90 -23.67
N GLU A 5 7.63 -5.01 -23.90
CA GLU A 5 7.69 -4.33 -23.04
C GLU A 5 6.69 -3.49 -22.85
N MET A 6 6.08 -3.20 -23.58
CA MET A 6 5.06 -2.61 -23.33
C MET A 6 4.34 -2.83 -23.08
N ALA A 7 4.58 -2.64 -23.87
CA ALA A 7 4.03 -3.69 -23.58
C ALA A 7 4.68 -4.29 -22.46
N LYS A 8 5.84 -3.89 -22.11
CA LYS A 8 6.43 -4.51 -20.98
C LYS A 8 5.62 -4.28 -19.74
N ILE A 9 5.24 -3.09 -19.47
CA ILE A 9 4.45 -2.85 -18.30
C ILE A 9 3.08 -3.43 -18.44
N LYS A 10 2.46 -3.15 -19.54
CA LYS A 10 1.17 -3.72 -19.78
C LYS A 10 1.28 -5.21 -19.82
N SER A 11 2.31 -5.69 -20.44
CA SER A 11 2.54 -7.09 -20.56
C SER A 11 2.80 -7.75 -19.23
N ASP A 12 3.52 -7.06 -18.33
CA ASP A 12 3.75 -7.61 -17.01
C ASP A 12 2.43 -7.83 -16.29
N VAL A 13 1.55 -6.86 -16.37
CA VAL A 13 0.26 -6.97 -15.74
C VAL A 13 -0.54 -8.09 -16.37
N GLU A 14 -0.56 -8.13 -17.67
CA GLU A 14 -1.33 -9.14 -18.39
C GLU A 14 -0.79 -10.52 -18.18
N GLN A 15 0.52 -10.65 -18.20
CA GLN A 15 1.12 -11.95 -18.01
C GLN A 15 0.91 -12.47 -16.61
N ALA A 16 1.02 -11.59 -15.63
CA ALA A 16 0.77 -12.01 -14.28
C ALA A 16 -0.65 -12.51 -14.14
N ALA A 17 -1.59 -11.82 -14.77
CA ALA A 17 -2.97 -12.25 -14.72
C ALA A 17 -3.16 -13.58 -15.42
N LEU A 18 -2.51 -13.75 -16.56
CA LEU A 18 -2.61 -14.99 -17.30
C LEU A 18 -2.01 -16.16 -16.56
N LEU A 19 -0.90 -15.91 -15.89
CA LEU A 19 -0.25 -16.95 -15.11
C LEU A 19 -1.02 -17.26 -13.83
N GLY A 20 -1.93 -16.39 -13.46
CA GLY A 20 -2.67 -16.60 -12.25
C GLY A 20 -1.84 -16.43 -11.01
N SER A 21 -0.73 -15.74 -11.15
CA SER A 21 0.23 -15.61 -10.06
C SER A 21 -0.10 -14.49 -9.10
N GLY A 22 -0.91 -13.54 -9.53
CA GLY A 22 -1.26 -12.43 -8.66
C GLY A 22 -0.24 -11.34 -8.58
N GLU A 23 0.81 -11.40 -9.38
CA GLU A 23 1.82 -10.36 -9.36
C GLU A 23 1.33 -9.06 -9.94
N SER A 24 0.19 -9.08 -10.60
CA SER A 24 -0.36 -7.87 -11.18
C SER A 24 -1.16 -7.05 -10.17
N LEU A 25 -1.09 -7.37 -8.91
CA LEU A 25 -1.81 -6.62 -7.90
C LEU A 25 -1.29 -5.20 -7.86
N LEU A 26 -2.22 -4.26 -8.01
CA LEU A 26 -1.84 -2.85 -8.06
C LEU A 26 -1.34 -2.37 -6.72
N GLY A 27 -0.16 -1.78 -6.74
CA GLY A 27 0.40 -1.20 -5.53
C GLY A 27 0.92 -2.19 -4.51
N LEU A 28 0.89 -3.48 -4.83
CA LEU A 28 1.30 -4.51 -3.88
C LEU A 28 2.21 -5.51 -4.57
N SER A 29 3.45 -5.57 -4.16
CA SER A 29 4.41 -6.51 -4.70
C SER A 29 4.54 -7.70 -3.76
N ILE A 30 4.01 -8.82 -4.17
CA ILE A 30 4.10 -10.04 -3.36
C ILE A 30 5.55 -10.45 -3.21
N GLU A 31 6.34 -10.29 -4.26
CA GLU A 31 7.76 -10.62 -4.21
C GLU A 31 8.47 -9.80 -3.14
N ALA A 32 8.23 -8.50 -3.11
CA ALA A 32 8.87 -7.64 -2.11
C ALA A 32 8.40 -8.00 -0.70
N GLY A 33 7.12 -8.30 -0.55
CA GLY A 33 6.59 -8.70 0.75
C GLY A 33 7.19 -10.01 1.21
N LEU A 34 7.37 -10.95 0.30
CA LEU A 34 7.97 -12.22 0.65
C LEU A 34 9.43 -12.07 1.07
N LYS A 35 10.14 -11.11 0.48
CA LYS A 35 11.52 -10.88 0.89
C LYS A 35 11.60 -10.47 2.35
N THR A 36 10.69 -9.63 2.80
CA THR A 36 10.70 -9.22 4.21
C THR A 36 10.27 -10.35 5.13
N CYS A 37 9.60 -11.36 4.60
CA CYS A 37 9.13 -12.51 5.36
C CYS A 37 9.99 -13.74 5.17
N ASN A 38 11.20 -13.57 4.61
CA ASN A 38 12.10 -14.70 4.35
C ASN A 38 11.44 -15.77 3.48
N GLY A 39 10.61 -15.34 2.54
CA GLY A 39 9.93 -16.25 1.63
C GLY A 39 8.76 -17.00 2.22
N LYS A 40 8.35 -16.65 3.44
CA LYS A 40 7.27 -17.38 4.11
C LYS A 40 5.93 -16.74 3.78
N GLU A 41 5.21 -17.38 2.89
CA GLU A 41 3.93 -16.85 2.44
C GLU A 41 2.90 -16.79 3.56
N SER A 42 2.90 -17.76 4.45
CA SER A 42 1.94 -17.74 5.56
C SER A 42 2.15 -16.51 6.45
N LEU A 43 3.38 -16.10 6.62
CA LEU A 43 3.67 -14.90 7.39
C LEU A 43 3.20 -13.65 6.65
N LEU A 44 3.45 -13.59 5.35
CA LEU A 44 3.00 -12.46 4.56
C LEU A 44 1.48 -12.33 4.60
N LYS A 45 0.76 -13.45 4.50
CA LYS A 45 -0.69 -13.42 4.58
C LYS A 45 -1.17 -12.85 5.91
N LYS A 46 -0.52 -13.25 7.00
CA LYS A 46 -0.87 -12.71 8.31
C LYS A 46 -0.62 -11.21 8.37
N LEU A 47 0.48 -10.77 7.79
CA LEU A 47 0.81 -9.35 7.82
C LEU A 47 -0.16 -8.51 7.01
N VAL A 48 -0.58 -9.01 5.84
CA VAL A 48 -1.53 -8.22 5.04
C VAL A 48 -2.91 -8.19 5.69
N VAL A 49 -3.30 -9.26 6.39
CA VAL A 49 -4.57 -9.25 7.13
C VAL A 49 -4.50 -8.23 8.24
N LYS A 50 -3.39 -8.21 8.98
CA LYS A 50 -3.21 -7.23 10.04
C LYS A 50 -3.22 -5.82 9.47
N PHE A 51 -2.55 -5.62 8.35
CA PHE A 51 -2.52 -4.32 7.70
C PHE A 51 -3.94 -3.87 7.34
N SER A 52 -4.70 -4.76 6.73
CA SER A 52 -6.05 -4.44 6.32
C SER A 52 -6.91 -4.04 7.51
N ASN A 53 -6.81 -4.78 8.61
CA ASN A 53 -7.59 -4.49 9.78
C ASN A 53 -7.17 -3.19 10.46
N LYS A 54 -5.88 -2.94 10.51
CA LYS A 54 -5.37 -1.75 11.18
C LYS A 54 -5.67 -0.47 10.43
N TYR A 55 -5.59 -0.52 9.11
CA TYR A 55 -5.66 0.70 8.30
C TYR A 55 -6.99 0.91 7.59
N LYS A 56 -7.97 0.09 7.87
CA LYS A 56 -9.27 0.26 7.23
C LYS A 56 -9.91 1.60 7.56
N ASP A 57 -9.65 2.11 8.75
CA ASP A 57 -10.21 3.39 9.19
C ASP A 57 -9.18 4.51 9.19
N PHE A 58 -8.01 4.24 8.60
CA PHE A 58 -6.92 5.20 8.62
C PHE A 58 -7.30 6.56 8.02
N PRO A 59 -8.03 6.64 6.89
CA PRO A 59 -8.41 7.95 6.36
C PRO A 59 -9.21 8.77 7.36
N ASP A 60 -10.12 8.14 8.09
CA ASP A 60 -10.90 8.86 9.10
C ASP A 60 -10.02 9.30 10.25
N GLU A 61 -9.14 8.43 10.71
CA GLU A 61 -8.23 8.76 11.79
C GLU A 61 -7.33 9.92 11.43
N LEU A 62 -6.71 9.83 10.27
CA LEU A 62 -5.80 10.88 9.84
C LEU A 62 -6.55 12.19 9.61
N GLY A 63 -7.74 12.10 9.03
CA GLY A 63 -8.56 13.28 8.81
C GLY A 63 -8.87 14.02 10.09
N LYS A 64 -9.21 13.27 11.15
CA LYS A 64 -9.51 13.88 12.45
C LYS A 64 -8.30 14.56 13.03
N VAL A 65 -7.15 13.87 12.96
CA VAL A 65 -5.91 14.42 13.52
C VAL A 65 -5.52 15.69 12.77
N LEU A 66 -5.61 15.65 11.44
CA LEU A 66 -5.28 16.83 10.64
C LEU A 66 -6.22 17.99 10.94
N ALA A 67 -7.51 17.70 11.14
CA ALA A 67 -8.49 18.75 11.45
C ALA A 67 -8.22 19.38 12.80
N GLN A 68 -7.64 18.63 13.73
CA GLN A 68 -7.29 19.14 15.04
C GLN A 68 -6.01 19.96 15.03
N GLY A 69 -5.29 19.94 13.92
CA GLY A 69 -4.07 20.70 13.81
C GLY A 69 -2.87 20.11 14.53
N THR A 70 -2.93 18.84 14.89
CA THR A 70 -1.83 18.18 15.60
C THR A 70 -0.92 17.48 14.61
N SER A 71 0.03 18.25 14.08
CA SER A 71 0.95 17.75 13.07
C SER A 71 1.78 16.57 13.55
N MET A 72 2.15 16.58 14.82
CA MET A 72 2.97 15.49 15.34
C MET A 72 2.25 14.15 15.31
N GLU A 73 0.97 14.16 15.68
CA GLU A 73 0.19 12.94 15.65
C GLU A 73 -0.02 12.47 14.20
N ALA A 74 -0.30 13.42 13.32
CA ALA A 74 -0.48 13.08 11.91
C ALA A 74 0.80 12.47 11.35
N LYS A 75 1.94 13.09 11.69
CA LYS A 75 3.22 12.61 11.22
C LYS A 75 3.49 11.20 11.74
N ALA A 76 3.17 10.95 13.00
CA ALA A 76 3.37 9.62 13.58
C ALA A 76 2.54 8.56 12.86
N LEU A 77 1.28 8.88 12.57
CA LEU A 77 0.41 7.95 11.86
C LEU A 77 0.96 7.63 10.47
N VAL A 78 1.38 8.65 9.77
CA VAL A 78 1.88 8.47 8.40
C VAL A 78 3.23 7.76 8.42
N HIS A 79 4.06 8.08 9.38
CA HIS A 79 5.37 7.44 9.51
C HIS A 79 5.21 5.93 9.74
N ASN A 80 4.30 5.55 10.62
CA ASN A 80 4.03 4.14 10.87
C ASN A 80 3.51 3.44 9.62
N LEU A 81 2.64 4.10 8.88
CA LEU A 81 2.12 3.53 7.64
C LEU A 81 3.26 3.29 6.65
N THR A 82 4.20 4.22 6.56
CA THR A 82 5.32 4.09 5.64
C THR A 82 6.07 2.78 5.88
N GLY A 83 6.39 2.51 7.13
CA GLY A 83 7.14 1.30 7.47
C GLY A 83 6.34 0.02 7.25
N VAL A 84 5.10 0.02 7.68
CA VAL A 84 4.28 -1.18 7.55
C VAL A 84 3.97 -1.48 6.10
N ALA A 85 3.72 -0.43 5.30
CA ALA A 85 3.45 -0.61 3.88
C ALA A 85 4.65 -1.23 3.18
N ALA A 86 5.85 -0.77 3.50
CA ALA A 86 7.05 -1.34 2.91
C ALA A 86 7.20 -2.81 3.27
N ASN A 87 6.87 -3.16 4.49
CA ASN A 87 7.02 -4.55 4.95
C ASN A 87 6.15 -5.54 4.18
N ILE A 88 4.99 -5.11 3.76
CA ILE A 88 4.10 -6.02 3.02
C ILE A 88 4.27 -5.90 1.50
N GLY A 89 5.21 -5.07 1.06
CA GLY A 89 5.45 -4.92 -0.37
C GLY A 89 4.60 -3.85 -1.03
N ALA A 90 3.91 -3.02 -0.26
CA ALA A 90 3.11 -1.93 -0.80
C ALA A 90 4.00 -0.72 -1.03
N LEU A 91 4.92 -0.85 -1.99
CA LEU A 91 5.98 0.13 -2.18
C LEU A 91 5.49 1.50 -2.66
N PRO A 92 4.57 1.59 -3.61
CA PRO A 92 4.07 2.92 -3.98
C PRO A 92 3.39 3.64 -2.82
N LEU A 93 2.62 2.91 -2.02
CA LEU A 93 2.00 3.49 -0.84
C LEU A 93 3.05 3.97 0.14
N SER A 94 4.08 3.16 0.36
CA SER A 94 5.17 3.53 1.25
C SER A 94 5.85 4.82 0.77
N ASP A 95 6.07 4.95 -0.53
CA ASP A 95 6.71 6.14 -1.09
C ASP A 95 5.84 7.39 -0.89
N VAL A 96 4.55 7.28 -1.16
CA VAL A 96 3.65 8.41 -0.98
C VAL A 96 3.56 8.80 0.49
N SER A 97 3.47 7.80 1.37
CA SER A 97 3.46 8.03 2.81
C SER A 97 4.70 8.78 3.26
N ARG A 98 5.86 8.37 2.75
CA ARG A 98 7.12 9.01 3.12
C ARG A 98 7.12 10.47 2.70
N LYS A 99 6.60 10.76 1.52
CA LYS A 99 6.51 12.14 1.07
C LYS A 99 5.61 12.97 1.96
N VAL A 100 4.47 12.42 2.35
CA VAL A 100 3.56 13.12 3.24
C VAL A 100 4.21 13.33 4.60
N ASP A 101 4.89 12.31 5.11
CA ASP A 101 5.62 12.40 6.37
C ASP A 101 6.59 13.57 6.34
N ASN A 102 7.36 13.68 5.25
CA ASN A 102 8.33 14.77 5.10
C ASN A 102 7.67 16.13 5.00
N LEU A 103 6.57 16.22 4.29
CA LEU A 103 5.86 17.49 4.14
C LEU A 103 5.27 17.98 5.46
N LEU A 104 4.83 17.06 6.30
CA LEU A 104 4.22 17.43 7.57
C LEU A 104 5.20 18.11 8.52
N VAL A 105 6.50 17.97 8.27
CA VAL A 105 7.49 18.67 9.07
C VAL A 105 7.33 20.18 8.95
N ASN A 106 7.05 20.67 7.74
CA ASN A 106 7.04 22.10 7.45
C ASN A 106 5.70 22.65 7.01
N GLN A 107 4.73 21.80 6.75
CA GLN A 107 3.46 22.24 6.19
C GLN A 107 2.29 21.64 6.95
N SER A 108 1.22 22.43 6.99
CA SER A 108 -0.05 21.89 7.46
C SER A 108 -0.79 21.33 6.26
N LEU A 109 -1.24 20.11 6.38
CA LEU A 109 -2.02 19.47 5.34
C LEU A 109 -3.40 19.16 5.88
N ASN A 110 -4.35 18.96 4.97
CA ASN A 110 -5.68 18.54 5.35
C ASN A 110 -6.22 17.56 4.32
N THR A 111 -7.45 17.10 4.53
CA THR A 111 -8.00 16.08 3.65
C THR A 111 -8.26 16.57 2.24
N GLN A 112 -8.21 17.88 2.02
CA GLN A 112 -8.33 18.45 0.67
C GLN A 112 -6.99 18.59 -0.02
N SER A 113 -5.90 18.42 0.71
CA SER A 113 -4.56 18.54 0.11
C SER A 113 -4.36 17.43 -0.91
N PRO A 114 -3.80 17.75 -2.09
CA PRO A 114 -3.59 16.72 -3.11
C PRO A 114 -2.74 15.56 -2.60
N GLU A 115 -1.76 15.86 -1.77
CA GLU A 115 -0.87 14.82 -1.25
C GLU A 115 -1.64 13.84 -0.36
N ILE A 116 -2.57 14.34 0.43
CA ILE A 116 -3.37 13.49 1.30
C ILE A 116 -4.34 12.67 0.48
N LYS A 117 -4.95 13.28 -0.54
CA LYS A 117 -5.83 12.53 -1.43
C LYS A 117 -5.09 11.41 -2.13
N LEU A 118 -3.88 11.70 -2.58
CA LEU A 118 -3.06 10.69 -3.24
C LEU A 118 -2.73 9.55 -2.28
N LEU A 119 -2.42 9.89 -1.04
CA LEU A 119 -2.15 8.88 -0.02
C LEU A 119 -3.35 7.95 0.15
N PHE A 120 -4.55 8.52 0.25
CA PHE A 120 -5.75 7.72 0.42
C PHE A 120 -6.03 6.86 -0.80
N ASP A 121 -5.78 7.39 -2.00
CA ASP A 121 -5.97 6.62 -3.23
C ASP A 121 -5.06 5.40 -3.25
N HIS A 122 -3.80 5.60 -2.88
CA HIS A 122 -2.86 4.48 -2.85
C HIS A 122 -3.24 3.46 -1.77
N LEU A 123 -3.71 3.94 -0.64
CA LEU A 123 -4.15 3.03 0.42
C LEU A 123 -5.33 2.19 -0.05
N ASN A 124 -6.30 2.82 -0.70
CA ASN A 124 -7.46 2.09 -1.22
C ASN A 124 -7.04 1.06 -2.26
N GLN A 125 -6.09 1.42 -3.09
CA GLN A 125 -5.58 0.51 -4.10
C GLN A 125 -4.95 -0.73 -3.45
N VAL A 126 -4.16 -0.51 -2.42
CA VAL A 126 -3.52 -1.60 -1.70
C VAL A 126 -4.56 -2.48 -1.02
N MET A 127 -5.57 -1.86 -0.41
CA MET A 127 -6.63 -2.63 0.26
C MET A 127 -7.35 -3.56 -0.72
N GLY A 128 -7.64 -3.04 -1.92
CA GLY A 128 -8.24 -3.86 -2.95
C GLY A 128 -7.34 -5.01 -3.38
N SER A 129 -6.06 -4.72 -3.52
CA SER A 129 -5.09 -5.73 -3.91
C SER A 129 -4.91 -6.80 -2.85
N ILE A 130 -4.92 -6.41 -1.58
CA ILE A 130 -4.85 -7.37 -0.49
C ILE A 130 -6.05 -8.30 -0.54
N HIS A 131 -7.21 -7.73 -0.75
CA HIS A 131 -8.44 -8.53 -0.82
C HIS A 131 -8.34 -9.57 -1.95
N LEU A 132 -7.87 -9.14 -3.10
CA LEU A 132 -7.70 -10.05 -4.23
C LEU A 132 -6.66 -11.13 -3.93
N TYR A 133 -5.57 -10.73 -3.30
CA TYR A 133 -4.52 -11.68 -2.97
C TYR A 133 -5.03 -12.76 -2.02
N LEU A 134 -5.76 -12.36 -0.99
CA LEU A 134 -6.27 -13.32 -0.02
C LEU A 134 -7.32 -14.23 -0.63
N ASN A 135 -8.20 -13.68 -1.46
CA ASN A 135 -9.22 -14.48 -2.12
C ASN A 135 -8.60 -15.49 -3.07
N LYS A 136 -7.64 -15.05 -3.84
CA LYS A 136 -6.98 -15.93 -4.78
C LYS A 136 -6.26 -17.06 -4.06
N SER A 137 -5.61 -16.70 -2.97
CA SER A 137 -4.87 -17.67 -2.19
C SER A 137 -5.79 -18.73 -1.62
N GLU A 138 -6.97 -18.33 -1.18
CA GLU A 138 -7.94 -19.26 -0.64
C GLU A 138 -8.50 -20.18 -1.69
N ASN A 139 -8.70 -19.65 -2.87
CA ASN A 139 -9.31 -20.43 -3.95
C ASN A 139 -8.31 -21.27 -4.72
N GLY A 140 -7.09 -20.90 -4.63
CA GLY A 140 -6.06 -21.56 -5.39
C GLY A 140 -5.20 -22.41 -4.54
#